data_4191082df410ca7496d74d301b5c0772
#
_entry.id   4191082df410ca7496d74d301b5c0772
#
_cell.length_a   1.000
_cell.length_b   1.000
_cell.length_c   1.000
_cell.angle_alpha   90.00
_cell.angle_beta   90.00
_cell.angle_gamma   90.00
#
_symmetry.space_group_name_H-M   'P 1'
#
loop_
_entity.id
_entity.type
_entity.pdbx_description
1 polymer ?
#
loop_
_entity_poly.entity_id
_entity_poly.type
_entity_poly.pdbx_seq_one_letter_code
_entity_poly.pdbx_strand_id
1 'polypeptide(L)'
;MAEAIEINFPNEKENSSKIDPETKKQILGFNIKESIEKKEKAEDCPEEYKVENYYKEDDLGKSVLEMKYLAPGEKHPWHLWKRQAKALSSVEKTKKLQEKWEALFFDALENFKFVPGGRIMHGAGREDITTTLNNCYVVGIKTDSIKSIYDCVIQEAMTYKYGGGCGHDLSILRPGGDEILGTGGNSCGPVGFMNLFSENTNTIAQHGRRGANMQTLRVDHPDIEKFIEIKTGDVDMVKYSNISVLLTDEFMKAVQDDTDFNLQWGGKVYTTVKAKDLWMKIIEHAHSSAEPGLLFWDTMTKYHNAEYCSPLVSTNPCAEQPLPDGG
;
A
#
# COMPACT_ATOMS: atom_id res chain seq x y z
N MET A 1 -7.10 13.59 -26.27
CA MET A 1 -5.81 14.12 -25.75
C MET A 1 -5.86 13.86 -24.26
N ALA A 2 -5.09 12.90 -23.78
CA ALA A 2 -5.02 12.55 -22.36
C ALA A 2 -3.96 13.48 -21.76
N GLU A 3 -4.38 14.40 -20.90
CA GLU A 3 -3.45 15.16 -20.08
C GLU A 3 -2.78 14.22 -19.08
N ALA A 4 -1.47 14.16 -19.15
CA ALA A 4 -0.67 13.46 -18.18
C ALA A 4 -0.79 14.18 -16.84
N ILE A 5 -1.12 13.43 -15.79
CA ILE A 5 -1.06 13.94 -14.41
C ILE A 5 0.43 14.07 -14.09
N GLU A 6 0.96 15.29 -14.14
CA GLU A 6 2.29 15.60 -13.60
C GLU A 6 2.22 15.52 -12.08
N ILE A 7 2.81 14.47 -11.53
CA ILE A 7 3.11 14.39 -10.10
C ILE A 7 4.35 15.25 -9.88
N ASN A 8 4.14 16.48 -9.40
CA ASN A 8 5.23 17.39 -9.01
C ASN A 8 5.84 16.92 -7.69
N PHE A 9 7.01 16.30 -7.75
CA PHE A 9 7.85 16.11 -6.57
C PHE A 9 8.46 17.45 -6.14
N PRO A 10 8.47 17.77 -4.82
CA PRO A 10 9.14 18.98 -4.32
C PRO A 10 10.64 18.92 -4.64
N ASN A 11 11.20 20.03 -5.10
CA ASN A 11 12.63 20.17 -5.37
C ASN A 11 13.44 19.92 -4.09
N GLU A 12 14.13 18.79 -4.00
CA GLU A 12 15.19 18.53 -3.04
C GLU A 12 16.43 19.38 -3.39
N LYS A 13 16.48 20.59 -2.88
CA LYS A 13 17.74 21.32 -2.65
C LYS A 13 17.84 21.60 -1.17
N GLU A 14 18.94 21.04 -0.59
CA GLU A 14 19.47 21.30 0.74
C GLU A 14 18.91 20.44 1.89
N ASN A 15 19.45 19.22 2.02
CA ASN A 15 19.98 18.68 3.29
C ASN A 15 20.70 17.36 3.05
N SER A 16 21.85 17.42 2.36
CA SER A 16 22.81 16.31 2.44
C SER A 16 23.69 16.54 3.67
N SER A 17 23.27 16.00 4.82
CA SER A 17 24.19 15.80 5.95
C SER A 17 25.36 14.97 5.42
N LYS A 18 26.57 15.55 5.50
CA LYS A 18 27.82 14.92 5.06
C LYS A 18 28.10 13.71 5.91
N ILE A 19 27.71 12.54 5.47
CA ILE A 19 28.23 11.28 6.03
C ILE A 19 29.69 11.20 5.57
N ASP A 20 30.60 11.10 6.54
CA ASP A 20 32.03 11.03 6.25
C ASP A 20 32.36 9.80 5.40
N PRO A 21 33.44 9.85 4.58
CA PRO A 21 33.80 8.78 3.66
C PRO A 21 34.12 7.43 4.33
N GLU A 22 34.55 7.42 5.57
CA GLU A 22 34.87 6.19 6.32
C GLU A 22 33.62 5.52 6.85
N THR A 23 32.65 6.26 7.36
CA THR A 23 31.32 5.79 7.74
C THR A 23 30.56 5.24 6.54
N LYS A 24 30.71 5.89 5.36
CA LYS A 24 30.19 5.35 4.09
C LYS A 24 30.79 4.00 3.70
N LYS A 25 32.08 3.79 3.98
CA LYS A 25 32.78 2.53 3.69
C LYS A 25 32.34 1.40 4.61
N GLN A 26 32.05 1.69 5.87
CA GLN A 26 31.60 0.71 6.86
C GLN A 26 30.13 0.32 6.69
N ILE A 27 29.24 1.27 6.30
CA ILE A 27 27.81 1.00 6.10
C ILE A 27 27.56 0.14 4.84
N LEU A 28 28.39 0.27 3.81
CA LEU A 28 28.16 -0.42 2.54
C LEU A 28 28.98 -1.71 2.35
N GLY A 29 30.09 -1.92 3.08
CA GLY A 29 30.91 -3.16 3.02
C GLY A 29 31.34 -3.64 1.62
N PHE A 30 31.10 -2.84 0.58
CA PHE A 30 31.24 -3.22 -0.81
C PHE A 30 32.62 -2.89 -1.39
N ASN A 31 33.26 -3.88 -1.98
CA ASN A 31 34.50 -3.70 -2.75
C ASN A 31 34.17 -3.34 -4.22
N ILE A 32 34.13 -2.03 -4.51
CA ILE A 32 33.78 -1.49 -5.82
C ILE A 32 34.63 -2.07 -6.95
N LYS A 33 35.93 -2.30 -6.71
CA LYS A 33 36.84 -2.88 -7.73
C LYS A 33 36.46 -4.31 -8.09
N GLU A 34 36.17 -5.13 -7.09
CA GLU A 34 35.79 -6.53 -7.26
C GLU A 34 34.43 -6.66 -7.97
N SER A 35 33.48 -5.77 -7.64
CA SER A 35 32.16 -5.72 -8.31
C SER A 35 32.25 -5.33 -9.77
N ILE A 36 33.13 -4.39 -10.12
CA ILE A 36 33.36 -3.98 -11.52
C ILE A 36 34.07 -5.10 -12.31
N GLU A 37 35.09 -5.74 -11.72
CA GLU A 37 35.82 -6.85 -12.37
C GLU A 37 34.90 -8.08 -12.61
N LYS A 38 33.95 -8.35 -11.71
CA LYS A 38 32.95 -9.41 -11.89
C LYS A 38 32.02 -9.12 -13.08
N LYS A 39 31.62 -7.84 -13.29
CA LYS A 39 30.75 -7.43 -14.39
C LYS A 39 31.40 -7.59 -15.76
N GLU A 40 32.71 -7.24 -15.91
CA GLU A 40 33.43 -7.29 -17.19
C GLU A 40 33.65 -8.73 -17.71
N LYS A 41 33.52 -9.76 -16.84
CA LYS A 41 33.78 -11.18 -17.18
C LYS A 41 32.55 -11.99 -17.59
N ALA A 42 31.33 -11.45 -17.50
CA ALA A 42 30.11 -12.24 -17.69
C ALA A 42 29.16 -11.62 -18.71
N GLU A 43 29.31 -11.94 -20.00
CA GLU A 43 28.25 -11.79 -21.01
C GLU A 43 27.16 -12.87 -20.82
N ASP A 44 27.52 -14.06 -20.35
CA ASP A 44 26.60 -15.19 -20.13
C ASP A 44 26.32 -15.41 -18.64
N CYS A 45 25.12 -15.93 -18.34
CA CYS A 45 24.73 -16.30 -16.99
C CYS A 45 25.70 -17.36 -16.41
N PRO A 46 26.37 -17.10 -15.26
CA PRO A 46 27.20 -18.09 -14.61
C PRO A 46 26.43 -19.38 -14.28
N GLU A 47 27.11 -20.51 -14.35
CA GLU A 47 26.49 -21.83 -14.19
C GLU A 47 25.73 -21.99 -12.85
N GLU A 48 26.29 -21.40 -11.78
CA GLU A 48 25.68 -21.41 -10.43
C GLU A 48 24.38 -20.64 -10.33
N TYR A 49 24.12 -19.66 -11.23
CA TYR A 49 22.90 -18.86 -11.26
C TYR A 49 21.90 -19.33 -12.34
N LYS A 50 22.19 -20.41 -13.03
CA LYS A 50 21.15 -21.06 -13.85
C LYS A 50 20.04 -21.56 -12.95
N VAL A 51 18.78 -21.35 -13.37
CA VAL A 51 17.62 -21.61 -12.51
C VAL A 51 17.57 -23.04 -12.00
N GLU A 52 18.04 -24.00 -12.80
CA GLU A 52 18.12 -25.42 -12.47
C GLU A 52 19.13 -25.69 -11.35
N ASN A 53 20.25 -24.97 -11.33
CA ASN A 53 21.30 -25.11 -10.34
C ASN A 53 21.02 -24.27 -9.08
N TYR A 54 20.39 -23.09 -9.27
CA TYR A 54 20.11 -22.15 -8.19
C TYR A 54 19.00 -22.65 -7.25
N TYR A 55 17.88 -23.12 -7.85
CA TYR A 55 16.74 -23.60 -7.08
C TYR A 55 16.75 -25.11 -6.80
N LYS A 56 17.57 -25.91 -7.52
CA LYS A 56 17.70 -27.36 -7.32
C LYS A 56 16.37 -28.06 -7.03
N GLU A 57 16.07 -28.28 -5.73
CA GLU A 57 14.87 -28.96 -5.24
C GLU A 57 13.76 -27.99 -4.82
N ASP A 58 13.94 -26.65 -4.96
CA ASP A 58 12.91 -25.66 -4.66
C ASP A 58 12.06 -25.33 -5.88
N ASP A 59 11.17 -26.24 -6.24
CA ASP A 59 10.23 -26.06 -7.36
C ASP A 59 9.28 -24.89 -7.15
N LEU A 60 8.91 -24.58 -5.89
CA LEU A 60 8.04 -23.45 -5.57
C LEU A 60 8.75 -22.13 -5.85
N GLY A 61 9.97 -21.95 -5.34
CA GLY A 61 10.77 -20.74 -5.57
C GLY A 61 11.03 -20.51 -7.06
N LYS A 62 11.38 -21.58 -7.80
CA LYS A 62 11.51 -21.54 -9.26
C LYS A 62 10.24 -21.09 -9.95
N SER A 63 9.10 -21.71 -9.64
CA SER A 63 7.81 -21.38 -10.23
C SER A 63 7.39 -19.93 -9.94
N VAL A 64 7.59 -19.44 -8.72
CA VAL A 64 7.29 -18.06 -8.34
C VAL A 64 8.17 -17.07 -9.10
N LEU A 65 9.48 -17.35 -9.23
CA LEU A 65 10.39 -16.52 -10.02
C LEU A 65 9.91 -16.41 -11.48
N GLU A 66 9.70 -17.55 -12.13
CA GLU A 66 9.33 -17.64 -13.54
C GLU A 66 7.99 -16.97 -13.84
N MET A 67 6.98 -17.21 -13.00
CA MET A 67 5.63 -16.68 -13.23
C MET A 67 5.46 -15.19 -12.90
N LYS A 68 6.24 -14.67 -11.93
CA LYS A 68 5.95 -13.34 -11.38
C LYS A 68 7.02 -12.30 -11.62
N TYR A 69 8.28 -12.69 -11.76
CA TYR A 69 9.38 -11.75 -11.69
C TYR A 69 10.26 -11.67 -12.93
N LEU A 70 10.39 -12.76 -13.70
CA LEU A 70 11.14 -12.73 -14.94
C LEU A 70 10.41 -11.94 -16.03
N ALA A 71 11.17 -11.17 -16.81
CA ALA A 71 10.69 -10.52 -18.01
C ALA A 71 10.69 -11.51 -19.19
N PRO A 72 9.94 -11.25 -20.28
CA PRO A 72 10.03 -12.04 -21.49
C PRO A 72 11.48 -12.16 -21.99
N GLY A 73 11.93 -13.41 -22.20
CA GLY A 73 13.30 -13.73 -22.60
C GLY A 73 14.29 -13.94 -21.45
N GLU A 74 13.95 -13.57 -20.22
CA GLU A 74 14.73 -13.92 -19.04
C GLU A 74 14.46 -15.36 -18.63
N LYS A 75 15.47 -16.05 -18.08
CA LYS A 75 15.37 -17.46 -17.69
C LYS A 75 15.90 -17.74 -16.29
N HIS A 76 16.76 -16.88 -15.76
CA HIS A 76 17.54 -17.14 -14.56
C HIS A 76 17.45 -15.95 -13.59
N PRO A 77 17.62 -16.14 -12.26
CA PRO A 77 17.62 -15.06 -11.29
C PRO A 77 18.68 -13.99 -11.61
N TRP A 78 19.80 -14.40 -12.20
CA TRP A 78 20.86 -13.49 -12.65
C TRP A 78 20.36 -12.43 -13.64
N HIS A 79 19.45 -12.76 -14.56
CA HIS A 79 18.86 -11.79 -15.51
C HIS A 79 18.02 -10.76 -14.74
N LEU A 80 17.25 -11.21 -13.74
CA LEU A 80 16.45 -10.34 -12.87
C LEU A 80 17.34 -9.31 -12.18
N TRP A 81 18.42 -9.77 -11.53
CA TRP A 81 19.34 -8.88 -10.82
C TRP A 81 20.04 -7.90 -11.75
N LYS A 82 20.49 -8.34 -12.94
CA LYS A 82 21.08 -7.45 -13.97
C LYS A 82 20.11 -6.39 -14.44
N ARG A 83 18.88 -6.77 -14.79
CA ARG A 83 17.85 -5.84 -15.24
C ARG A 83 17.58 -4.77 -14.19
N GLN A 84 17.39 -5.17 -12.94
CA GLN A 84 17.13 -4.24 -11.84
C GLN A 84 18.32 -3.31 -11.59
N ALA A 85 19.52 -3.85 -11.48
CA ALA A 85 20.73 -3.06 -11.27
C ALA A 85 20.93 -2.00 -12.35
N LYS A 86 20.72 -2.39 -13.61
CA LYS A 86 20.79 -1.49 -14.78
C LYS A 86 19.71 -0.41 -14.72
N ALA A 87 18.47 -0.78 -14.39
CA ALA A 87 17.36 0.17 -14.29
C ALA A 87 17.58 1.20 -13.18
N LEU A 88 17.95 0.74 -11.98
CA LEU A 88 18.19 1.61 -10.83
C LEU A 88 19.37 2.56 -11.06
N SER A 89 20.43 2.11 -11.74
CA SER A 89 21.58 2.95 -12.03
C SER A 89 21.34 3.97 -13.17
N SER A 90 20.32 3.75 -13.99
CA SER A 90 20.06 4.58 -15.19
C SER A 90 19.74 6.04 -14.88
N VAL A 91 19.29 6.34 -13.65
CA VAL A 91 19.00 7.72 -13.18
C VAL A 91 20.26 8.55 -12.94
N GLU A 92 21.43 7.92 -12.90
CA GLU A 92 22.69 8.62 -12.68
C GLU A 92 23.07 9.49 -13.87
N LYS A 93 23.66 10.66 -13.59
CA LYS A 93 23.89 11.72 -14.60
C LYS A 93 24.97 11.37 -15.64
N THR A 94 25.88 10.48 -15.33
CA THR A 94 27.01 10.15 -16.24
C THR A 94 27.16 8.64 -16.40
N LYS A 95 27.61 8.21 -17.58
CA LYS A 95 27.86 6.80 -17.86
C LYS A 95 28.77 6.13 -16.82
N LYS A 96 29.82 6.83 -16.39
CA LYS A 96 30.75 6.33 -15.35
C LYS A 96 30.03 6.11 -14.00
N LEU A 97 29.11 6.99 -13.64
CA LEU A 97 28.30 6.79 -12.41
C LEU A 97 27.29 5.66 -12.59
N GLN A 98 26.65 5.57 -13.76
CA GLN A 98 25.76 4.46 -14.07
C GLN A 98 26.47 3.10 -13.93
N GLU A 99 27.62 2.94 -14.58
CA GLU A 99 28.41 1.72 -14.49
C GLU A 99 28.83 1.39 -13.05
N LYS A 100 29.25 2.39 -12.29
CA LYS A 100 29.60 2.24 -10.87
C LYS A 100 28.41 1.74 -10.04
N TRP A 101 27.28 2.43 -10.15
CA TRP A 101 26.11 2.09 -9.37
C TRP A 101 25.44 0.79 -9.84
N GLU A 102 25.47 0.49 -11.13
CA GLU A 102 25.00 -0.80 -11.65
C GLU A 102 25.77 -1.96 -11.03
N ALA A 103 27.11 -1.86 -10.92
CA ALA A 103 27.92 -2.90 -10.28
C ALA A 103 27.61 -3.05 -8.80
N LEU A 104 27.40 -1.93 -8.08
CA LEU A 104 27.05 -1.96 -6.64
C LEU A 104 25.65 -2.52 -6.40
N PHE A 105 24.66 -2.10 -7.22
CA PHE A 105 23.30 -2.66 -7.11
C PHE A 105 23.26 -4.14 -7.47
N PHE A 106 24.03 -4.56 -8.50
CA PHE A 106 24.10 -5.98 -8.84
C PHE A 106 24.68 -6.81 -7.68
N ASP A 107 25.79 -6.37 -7.08
CA ASP A 107 26.38 -7.06 -5.92
C ASP A 107 25.43 -7.11 -4.71
N ALA A 108 24.64 -6.06 -4.50
CA ALA A 108 23.63 -6.06 -3.44
C ALA A 108 22.45 -7.02 -3.72
N LEU A 109 22.03 -7.13 -4.98
CA LEU A 109 20.90 -7.98 -5.39
C LEU A 109 21.27 -9.43 -5.60
N GLU A 110 22.53 -9.69 -5.96
CA GLU A 110 23.06 -11.03 -6.23
C GLU A 110 22.82 -11.98 -5.05
N ASN A 111 22.37 -13.19 -5.34
CA ASN A 111 21.97 -14.18 -4.33
C ASN A 111 20.90 -13.71 -3.35
N PHE A 112 20.07 -12.71 -3.76
CA PHE A 112 19.05 -12.13 -2.90
C PHE A 112 19.60 -11.63 -1.55
N LYS A 113 20.84 -11.13 -1.51
CA LYS A 113 21.41 -10.47 -0.33
C LYS A 113 20.55 -9.28 0.12
N PHE A 114 19.97 -8.58 -0.84
CA PHE A 114 18.91 -7.60 -0.65
C PHE A 114 17.74 -7.94 -1.58
N VAL A 115 16.54 -8.05 -1.02
CA VAL A 115 15.31 -8.33 -1.75
C VAL A 115 14.46 -7.06 -1.79
N PRO A 116 14.36 -6.38 -2.94
CA PRO A 116 13.50 -5.22 -3.07
C PRO A 116 12.02 -5.60 -3.01
N GLY A 117 11.15 -4.61 -2.81
CA GLY A 117 9.71 -4.81 -2.87
C GLY A 117 9.26 -5.49 -4.17
N GLY A 118 8.21 -6.32 -4.09
CA GLY A 118 7.76 -7.16 -5.21
C GLY A 118 7.50 -6.38 -6.50
N ARG A 119 7.05 -5.12 -6.42
CA ARG A 119 6.82 -4.29 -7.61
C ARG A 119 8.11 -3.82 -8.26
N ILE A 120 9.16 -3.57 -7.49
CA ILE A 120 10.49 -3.27 -8.01
C ILE A 120 11.05 -4.51 -8.70
N MET A 121 10.94 -5.69 -8.07
CA MET A 121 11.36 -6.96 -8.68
C MET A 121 10.64 -7.24 -10.00
N HIS A 122 9.32 -7.01 -10.05
CA HIS A 122 8.52 -7.24 -11.25
C HIS A 122 8.79 -6.19 -12.33
N GLY A 123 8.82 -4.90 -11.97
CA GLY A 123 8.67 -3.77 -12.90
C GLY A 123 9.95 -3.03 -13.27
N ALA A 124 10.97 -3.00 -12.38
CA ALA A 124 12.17 -2.21 -12.67
C ALA A 124 12.89 -2.71 -13.93
N GLY A 125 13.08 -1.82 -14.91
CA GLY A 125 13.72 -2.11 -16.19
C GLY A 125 12.88 -2.90 -17.19
N ARG A 126 11.57 -3.07 -16.94
CA ARG A 126 10.64 -3.62 -17.94
C ARG A 126 10.23 -2.52 -18.91
N GLU A 127 10.45 -2.75 -20.20
CA GLU A 127 10.06 -1.83 -21.29
C GLU A 127 8.81 -2.32 -22.03
N ASP A 128 8.42 -3.56 -21.81
CA ASP A 128 7.28 -4.24 -22.42
C ASP A 128 5.95 -3.98 -21.71
N ILE A 129 5.99 -3.46 -20.49
CA ILE A 129 4.80 -3.14 -19.67
C ILE A 129 4.93 -1.77 -19.02
N THR A 130 3.79 -1.14 -18.78
CA THR A 130 3.70 0.02 -17.89
C THR A 130 3.17 -0.42 -16.53
N THR A 131 3.98 -0.25 -15.48
CA THR A 131 3.63 -0.65 -14.11
C THR A 131 4.23 0.32 -13.11
N THR A 132 3.61 0.42 -11.93
CA THR A 132 4.21 1.15 -10.81
C THR A 132 5.33 0.35 -10.16
N LEU A 133 6.29 1.04 -9.55
CA LEU A 133 7.32 0.45 -8.69
C LEU A 133 6.95 0.48 -7.20
N ASN A 134 5.85 1.15 -6.83
CA ASN A 134 5.29 1.14 -5.50
C ASN A 134 4.20 0.07 -5.38
N ASN A 135 4.14 -0.61 -4.23
CA ASN A 135 3.14 -1.64 -4.00
C ASN A 135 1.78 -1.07 -3.61
N CYS A 136 1.77 -0.02 -2.81
CA CYS A 136 0.61 0.42 -2.07
C CYS A 136 0.49 1.94 -2.05
N TYR A 137 -0.76 2.41 -1.96
CA TYR A 137 -1.13 3.81 -1.99
C TYR A 137 -2.28 4.09 -1.03
N VAL A 138 -2.44 5.35 -0.65
CA VAL A 138 -3.65 5.86 -0.01
C VAL A 138 -4.30 6.90 -0.91
N VAL A 139 -5.60 6.76 -1.14
CA VAL A 139 -6.42 7.68 -1.95
C VAL A 139 -7.55 8.21 -1.09
N GLY A 140 -7.52 9.49 -0.76
CA GLY A 140 -8.50 10.11 0.13
C GLY A 140 -9.80 10.53 -0.57
N ILE A 141 -10.93 10.27 0.07
CA ILE A 141 -12.19 10.93 -0.26
C ILE A 141 -12.12 12.36 0.28
N LYS A 142 -12.23 13.37 -0.58
CA LYS A 142 -11.97 14.78 -0.19
C LYS A 142 -13.15 15.44 0.50
N THR A 143 -14.36 15.08 0.11
CA THR A 143 -15.61 15.67 0.62
C THR A 143 -16.70 14.63 0.64
N ASP A 144 -17.70 14.83 1.48
CA ASP A 144 -18.93 14.04 1.52
C ASP A 144 -19.83 14.39 0.31
N SER A 145 -19.44 13.90 -0.87
CA SER A 145 -20.18 14.11 -2.13
C SER A 145 -19.98 12.94 -3.09
N ILE A 146 -20.99 12.66 -3.90
CA ILE A 146 -20.93 11.62 -4.95
C ILE A 146 -19.72 11.82 -5.87
N LYS A 147 -19.46 13.08 -6.26
CA LYS A 147 -18.32 13.38 -7.12
C LYS A 147 -17.00 12.93 -6.47
N SER A 148 -16.77 13.29 -5.20
CA SER A 148 -15.52 12.93 -4.49
C SER A 148 -15.38 11.44 -4.26
N ILE A 149 -16.47 10.73 -4.00
CA ILE A 149 -16.49 9.28 -3.88
C ILE A 149 -16.07 8.63 -5.21
N TYR A 150 -16.68 9.05 -6.33
CA TYR A 150 -16.34 8.48 -7.63
C TYR A 150 -14.96 8.92 -8.14
N ASP A 151 -14.49 10.11 -7.81
CA ASP A 151 -13.11 10.53 -8.09
C ASP A 151 -12.11 9.59 -7.37
N CYS A 152 -12.39 9.19 -6.12
CA CYS A 152 -11.61 8.19 -5.39
C CYS A 152 -11.65 6.81 -6.09
N VAL A 153 -12.84 6.33 -6.50
CA VAL A 153 -13.00 5.06 -7.24
C VAL A 153 -12.20 5.07 -8.55
N ILE A 154 -12.19 6.18 -9.29
CA ILE A 154 -11.41 6.31 -10.53
C ILE A 154 -9.91 6.25 -10.24
N GLN A 155 -9.43 6.97 -9.22
CA GLN A 155 -8.01 6.94 -8.84
C GLN A 155 -7.57 5.54 -8.40
N GLU A 156 -8.38 4.84 -7.61
CA GLU A 156 -8.14 3.45 -7.26
C GLU A 156 -8.07 2.54 -8.49
N ALA A 157 -9.04 2.64 -9.41
CA ALA A 157 -9.07 1.85 -10.64
C ALA A 157 -7.79 2.05 -11.46
N MET A 158 -7.32 3.30 -11.58
CA MET A 158 -6.06 3.63 -12.27
C MET A 158 -4.85 3.06 -11.52
N THR A 159 -4.84 3.13 -10.19
CA THR A 159 -3.76 2.54 -9.38
C THR A 159 -3.73 1.01 -9.53
N TYR A 160 -4.88 0.35 -9.48
CA TYR A 160 -4.99 -1.10 -9.72
C TYR A 160 -4.52 -1.47 -11.13
N LYS A 161 -4.89 -0.70 -12.15
CA LYS A 161 -4.42 -0.89 -13.53
C LYS A 161 -2.90 -0.95 -13.64
N TYR A 162 -2.18 -0.14 -12.86
CA TYR A 162 -0.73 -0.11 -12.85
C TYR A 162 -0.07 -0.99 -11.79
N GLY A 163 -0.85 -1.73 -11.01
CA GLY A 163 -0.36 -2.75 -10.10
C GLY A 163 -0.24 -2.37 -8.64
N GLY A 164 -0.69 -1.19 -8.28
CA GLY A 164 -0.78 -0.77 -6.89
C GLY A 164 -1.97 -1.37 -6.17
N GLY A 165 -1.94 -1.37 -4.84
CA GLY A 165 -3.10 -1.53 -3.96
C GLY A 165 -3.45 -0.19 -3.33
N CYS A 166 -4.70 0.01 -2.91
CA CYS A 166 -5.17 1.27 -2.33
C CYS A 166 -5.83 1.07 -0.98
N GLY A 167 -5.71 2.09 -0.13
CA GLY A 167 -6.57 2.23 1.04
C GLY A 167 -7.21 3.61 1.08
N HIS A 168 -8.39 3.70 1.69
CA HIS A 168 -9.13 4.94 1.88
C HIS A 168 -9.93 4.93 3.17
N ASP A 169 -10.27 6.12 3.68
CA ASP A 169 -11.08 6.30 4.86
C ASP A 169 -12.49 6.78 4.48
N LEU A 170 -13.49 6.12 5.06
CA LEU A 170 -14.90 6.41 4.82
C LEU A 170 -15.51 7.35 5.87
N SER A 171 -14.76 7.73 6.89
CA SER A 171 -15.27 8.47 8.06
C SER A 171 -15.76 9.89 7.74
N ILE A 172 -15.33 10.45 6.60
CA ILE A 172 -15.81 11.76 6.12
C ILE A 172 -17.26 11.71 5.62
N LEU A 173 -17.76 10.52 5.26
CA LEU A 173 -19.10 10.37 4.70
C LEU A 173 -20.16 10.47 5.79
N ARG A 174 -21.27 11.15 5.50
CA ARG A 174 -22.42 11.25 6.41
C ARG A 174 -23.06 9.89 6.69
N PRO A 175 -23.62 9.68 7.88
CA PRO A 175 -24.29 8.43 8.24
C PRO A 175 -25.45 8.05 7.34
N GLY A 176 -25.76 6.77 7.32
CA GLY A 176 -26.96 6.24 6.70
C GLY A 176 -28.22 6.80 7.36
N GLY A 177 -29.18 7.23 6.54
CA GLY A 177 -30.43 7.84 7.00
C GLY A 177 -30.42 9.36 7.07
N ASP A 178 -29.26 10.01 7.02
CA ASP A 178 -29.18 11.47 6.96
C ASP A 178 -29.76 12.03 5.67
N GLU A 179 -30.42 13.19 5.77
CA GLU A 179 -31.06 13.86 4.65
C GLU A 179 -30.03 14.31 3.60
N ILE A 180 -30.36 14.06 2.32
CA ILE A 180 -29.58 14.56 1.19
C ILE A 180 -30.13 15.93 0.77
N LEU A 181 -29.40 16.98 1.11
CA LEU A 181 -29.77 18.34 0.76
C LEU A 181 -29.73 18.55 -0.76
N GLY A 182 -30.79 19.11 -1.31
CA GLY A 182 -30.91 19.52 -2.72
C GLY A 182 -31.63 18.53 -3.63
N THR A 183 -31.41 17.23 -3.50
CA THR A 183 -32.11 16.20 -4.29
C THR A 183 -33.22 15.49 -3.51
N GLY A 184 -33.21 15.63 -2.19
CA GLY A 184 -34.11 14.89 -1.29
C GLY A 184 -33.70 13.42 -1.12
N GLY A 185 -34.38 12.72 -0.21
CA GLY A 185 -34.04 11.33 0.16
C GLY A 185 -32.98 11.24 1.23
N ASN A 186 -32.56 10.01 1.53
CA ASN A 186 -31.66 9.72 2.63
C ASN A 186 -30.36 9.09 2.14
N SER A 187 -29.27 9.39 2.84
CA SER A 187 -27.95 8.82 2.60
C SER A 187 -27.96 7.31 2.85
N CYS A 188 -27.21 6.56 2.05
CA CYS A 188 -26.91 5.15 2.33
C CYS A 188 -25.75 4.97 3.34
N GLY A 189 -25.09 6.08 3.71
CA GLY A 189 -23.92 6.06 4.60
C GLY A 189 -22.66 5.45 3.98
N PRO A 190 -21.55 5.43 4.72
CA PRO A 190 -20.30 4.82 4.28
C PRO A 190 -20.47 3.35 3.92
N VAL A 191 -21.25 2.60 4.68
CA VAL A 191 -21.49 1.16 4.48
C VAL A 191 -22.16 0.88 3.13
N GLY A 192 -23.04 1.77 2.66
CA GLY A 192 -23.67 1.67 1.35
C GLY A 192 -22.69 1.76 0.16
N PHE A 193 -21.56 2.44 0.35
CA PHE A 193 -20.52 2.57 -0.68
C PHE A 193 -19.44 1.50 -0.61
N MET A 194 -19.33 0.74 0.48
CA MET A 194 -18.26 -0.25 0.66
C MET A 194 -18.19 -1.28 -0.46
N ASN A 195 -19.35 -1.75 -0.92
CA ASN A 195 -19.39 -2.74 -2.00
C ASN A 195 -18.96 -2.17 -3.35
N LEU A 196 -19.19 -0.87 -3.60
CA LEU A 196 -18.70 -0.19 -4.82
C LEU A 196 -17.17 -0.28 -4.90
N PHE A 197 -16.46 0.03 -3.83
CA PHE A 197 -15.00 -0.05 -3.75
C PHE A 197 -14.51 -1.50 -3.85
N SER A 198 -15.19 -2.42 -3.19
CA SER A 198 -14.88 -3.84 -3.24
C SER A 198 -15.01 -4.41 -4.66
N GLU A 199 -16.09 -4.09 -5.37
CA GLU A 199 -16.29 -4.54 -6.75
C GLU A 199 -15.36 -3.85 -7.75
N ASN A 200 -14.98 -2.59 -7.52
CA ASN A 200 -13.94 -1.92 -8.28
C ASN A 200 -12.62 -2.70 -8.20
N THR A 201 -12.24 -3.13 -6.98
CA THR A 201 -11.05 -3.96 -6.73
C THR A 201 -11.12 -5.31 -7.44
N ASN A 202 -12.28 -5.96 -7.45
CA ASN A 202 -12.51 -7.23 -8.13
C ASN A 202 -12.44 -7.11 -9.65
N THR A 203 -13.05 -6.04 -10.18
CA THR A 203 -13.21 -5.80 -11.63
C THR A 203 -11.88 -5.46 -12.30
N ILE A 204 -11.04 -4.64 -11.65
CA ILE A 204 -9.75 -4.23 -12.19
C ILE A 204 -8.67 -5.24 -11.79
N ALA A 205 -8.62 -6.34 -12.54
CA ALA A 205 -7.58 -7.36 -12.35
C ALA A 205 -6.35 -7.06 -13.20
N GLN A 206 -5.16 -7.36 -12.67
CA GLN A 206 -3.90 -7.23 -13.38
C GLN A 206 -3.27 -8.59 -13.62
N HIS A 207 -3.02 -8.97 -14.87
CA HIS A 207 -2.22 -10.16 -15.24
C HIS A 207 -2.46 -11.35 -14.29
N GLY A 208 -3.74 -11.65 -13.96
CA GLY A 208 -4.13 -12.70 -13.04
C GLY A 208 -4.02 -12.38 -11.54
N ARG A 209 -3.64 -11.13 -11.15
CA ARG A 209 -3.66 -10.69 -9.76
C ARG A 209 -4.78 -9.67 -9.54
N ARG A 210 -5.62 -9.88 -8.53
CA ARG A 210 -6.65 -8.92 -8.10
C ARG A 210 -6.00 -7.69 -7.50
N GLY A 211 -6.68 -6.54 -7.55
CA GLY A 211 -6.37 -5.37 -6.75
C GLY A 211 -6.38 -5.73 -5.25
N ALA A 212 -5.87 -4.85 -4.44
CA ALA A 212 -5.96 -4.95 -2.98
C ALA A 212 -6.50 -3.62 -2.44
N ASN A 213 -7.46 -3.71 -1.53
CA ASN A 213 -8.17 -2.56 -0.98
C ASN A 213 -8.25 -2.62 0.55
N MET A 214 -8.12 -1.47 1.19
CA MET A 214 -8.41 -1.26 2.61
C MET A 214 -9.47 -0.18 2.74
N GLN A 215 -10.53 -0.48 3.48
CA GLN A 215 -11.56 0.48 3.85
C GLN A 215 -11.52 0.68 5.35
N THR A 216 -11.40 1.93 5.79
CA THR A 216 -11.38 2.25 7.22
C THR A 216 -12.59 3.08 7.64
N LEU A 217 -12.99 2.93 8.90
CA LEU A 217 -14.02 3.75 9.53
C LEU A 217 -13.64 4.06 10.97
N ARG A 218 -13.86 5.31 11.41
CA ARG A 218 -13.62 5.72 12.81
C ARG A 218 -14.62 5.03 13.73
N VAL A 219 -14.14 4.64 14.90
CA VAL A 219 -14.94 3.96 15.92
C VAL A 219 -16.11 4.79 16.46
N ASP A 220 -16.01 6.12 16.38
CA ASP A 220 -17.07 7.05 16.79
C ASP A 220 -18.11 7.35 15.69
N HIS A 221 -17.97 6.74 14.48
CA HIS A 221 -18.92 6.97 13.41
C HIS A 221 -20.27 6.29 13.70
N PRO A 222 -21.44 6.93 13.42
CA PRO A 222 -22.76 6.36 13.68
C PRO A 222 -23.06 5.01 13.01
N ASP A 223 -22.44 4.72 11.87
CA ASP A 223 -22.62 3.44 11.16
C ASP A 223 -21.56 2.38 11.54
N ILE A 224 -20.78 2.59 12.63
CA ILE A 224 -19.67 1.69 13.00
C ILE A 224 -20.12 0.24 13.24
N GLU A 225 -21.28 0.03 13.86
CA GLU A 225 -21.76 -1.33 14.11
C GLU A 225 -22.06 -2.08 12.82
N LYS A 226 -22.72 -1.42 11.85
CA LYS A 226 -22.97 -1.99 10.52
C LYS A 226 -21.66 -2.27 9.75
N PHE A 227 -20.66 -1.40 9.92
CA PHE A 227 -19.34 -1.59 9.32
C PHE A 227 -18.64 -2.84 9.85
N ILE A 228 -18.69 -3.07 11.16
CA ILE A 228 -18.10 -4.25 11.83
C ILE A 228 -18.79 -5.53 11.33
N GLU A 229 -20.11 -5.50 11.19
CA GLU A 229 -20.95 -6.65 10.85
C GLU A 229 -20.96 -7.02 9.36
N ILE A 230 -20.45 -6.15 8.46
CA ILE A 230 -20.66 -6.25 7.00
C ILE A 230 -20.20 -7.57 6.39
N LYS A 231 -19.21 -8.22 6.98
CA LYS A 231 -18.63 -9.46 6.47
C LYS A 231 -19.13 -10.74 7.13
N THR A 232 -20.04 -10.63 8.09
CA THR A 232 -20.51 -11.78 8.89
C THR A 232 -21.95 -12.22 8.56
N GLY A 233 -22.58 -11.62 7.55
CA GLY A 233 -23.91 -12.00 7.08
C GLY A 233 -23.90 -13.11 6.01
N ASP A 234 -25.09 -13.60 5.63
CA ASP A 234 -25.30 -14.59 4.58
C ASP A 234 -24.96 -14.07 3.17
N VAL A 235 -24.66 -12.78 3.04
CA VAL A 235 -24.33 -12.13 1.77
C VAL A 235 -22.84 -11.88 1.74
N ASP A 236 -22.20 -12.35 0.69
CA ASP A 236 -20.74 -12.23 0.42
C ASP A 236 -20.38 -10.77 0.02
N MET A 237 -20.73 -9.81 0.91
CA MET A 237 -20.50 -8.39 0.68
C MET A 237 -19.07 -7.99 1.04
N VAL A 238 -18.53 -7.00 0.33
CA VAL A 238 -17.19 -6.41 0.58
C VAL A 238 -16.06 -7.46 0.57
N LYS A 239 -16.23 -8.52 -0.20
CA LYS A 239 -15.34 -9.70 -0.26
C LYS A 239 -13.91 -9.37 -0.70
N TYR A 240 -13.74 -8.33 -1.51
CA TYR A 240 -12.47 -8.00 -2.14
C TYR A 240 -11.74 -6.81 -1.48
N SER A 241 -12.22 -6.40 -0.31
CA SER A 241 -11.59 -5.36 0.50
C SER A 241 -11.31 -5.87 1.90
N ASN A 242 -10.17 -5.47 2.46
CA ASN A 242 -9.92 -5.56 3.90
C ASN A 242 -10.63 -4.39 4.59
N ILE A 243 -11.06 -4.59 5.83
CA ILE A 243 -11.69 -3.54 6.65
C ILE A 243 -10.97 -3.38 7.98
N SER A 244 -10.83 -2.13 8.45
CA SER A 244 -10.22 -1.83 9.75
C SER A 244 -10.91 -0.67 10.45
N VAL A 245 -11.01 -0.76 11.77
CA VAL A 245 -11.56 0.29 12.61
C VAL A 245 -10.46 1.21 13.10
N LEU A 246 -10.63 2.52 12.91
CA LEU A 246 -9.75 3.55 13.46
C LEU A 246 -10.16 3.80 14.94
N LEU A 247 -9.37 3.28 15.85
CA LEU A 247 -9.59 3.43 17.30
C LEU A 247 -8.98 4.74 17.81
N THR A 248 -9.73 5.43 18.69
CA THR A 248 -9.24 6.62 19.39
C THR A 248 -8.83 6.31 20.82
N ASP A 249 -7.93 7.10 21.38
CA ASP A 249 -7.53 7.00 22.79
C ASP A 249 -8.74 7.22 23.73
N GLU A 250 -9.67 8.10 23.33
CA GLU A 250 -10.93 8.34 24.06
C GLU A 250 -11.79 7.07 24.13
N PHE A 251 -11.96 6.35 23.01
CA PHE A 251 -12.68 5.08 22.99
C PHE A 251 -12.02 4.04 23.87
N MET A 252 -10.70 3.87 23.74
CA MET A 252 -9.96 2.88 24.54
C MET A 252 -10.05 3.18 26.04
N LYS A 253 -10.04 4.47 26.40
CA LYS A 253 -10.26 4.88 27.78
C LYS A 253 -11.69 4.57 28.23
N ALA A 254 -12.70 4.84 27.43
CA ALA A 254 -14.10 4.50 27.74
C ALA A 254 -14.29 2.98 27.91
N VAL A 255 -13.62 2.15 27.12
CA VAL A 255 -13.61 0.69 27.29
C VAL A 255 -12.99 0.29 28.63
N GLN A 256 -11.85 0.88 28.99
CA GLN A 256 -11.15 0.60 30.25
C GLN A 256 -11.98 1.01 31.46
N ASP A 257 -12.61 2.19 31.41
CA ASP A 257 -13.41 2.76 32.51
C ASP A 257 -14.84 2.21 32.54
N ASP A 258 -15.25 1.36 31.58
CA ASP A 258 -16.59 0.79 31.40
C ASP A 258 -17.69 1.87 31.35
N THR A 259 -17.43 2.91 30.54
CA THR A 259 -18.32 4.07 30.39
C THR A 259 -19.08 4.06 29.07
N ASP A 260 -20.01 5.00 28.94
CA ASP A 260 -20.72 5.28 27.69
C ASP A 260 -19.79 5.98 26.71
N PHE A 261 -20.02 5.75 25.40
CA PHE A 261 -19.29 6.34 24.31
C PHE A 261 -20.25 6.87 23.23
N ASN A 262 -20.00 8.08 22.76
CA ASN A 262 -20.85 8.76 21.77
C ASN A 262 -20.46 8.38 20.35
N LEU A 263 -21.43 7.96 19.55
CA LEU A 263 -21.28 7.86 18.12
C LEU A 263 -21.74 9.18 17.48
N GLN A 264 -20.84 9.82 16.72
CA GLN A 264 -21.01 11.19 16.27
C GLN A 264 -20.45 11.41 14.86
N TRP A 265 -21.04 12.40 14.16
CA TRP A 265 -20.55 12.84 12.87
C TRP A 265 -20.92 14.33 12.65
N GLY A 266 -20.02 15.11 12.04
CA GLY A 266 -20.26 16.51 11.77
C GLY A 266 -20.56 17.37 13.01
N GLY A 267 -20.04 16.99 14.17
CA GLY A 267 -20.30 17.67 15.46
C GLY A 267 -21.64 17.34 16.11
N LYS A 268 -22.42 16.40 15.54
CA LYS A 268 -23.69 15.93 16.07
C LYS A 268 -23.54 14.52 16.66
N VAL A 269 -24.01 14.32 17.88
CA VAL A 269 -24.16 12.99 18.48
C VAL A 269 -25.45 12.35 17.97
N TYR A 270 -25.34 11.14 17.43
CA TYR A 270 -26.46 10.36 16.89
C TYR A 270 -26.99 9.36 17.90
N THR A 271 -26.09 8.69 18.59
CA THR A 271 -26.43 7.71 19.62
C THR A 271 -25.29 7.55 20.61
N THR A 272 -25.59 6.98 21.76
CA THR A 272 -24.62 6.65 22.80
C THR A 272 -24.69 5.16 23.06
N VAL A 273 -23.53 4.50 23.09
CA VAL A 273 -23.40 3.04 23.31
C VAL A 273 -22.49 2.76 24.50
N LYS A 274 -22.56 1.55 25.07
CA LYS A 274 -21.53 1.08 25.99
C LYS A 274 -20.23 0.79 25.22
N ALA A 275 -19.15 1.49 25.57
CA ALA A 275 -17.87 1.32 24.91
C ALA A 275 -17.39 -0.14 24.93
N LYS A 276 -17.60 -0.82 26.06
CA LYS A 276 -17.21 -2.21 26.25
C LYS A 276 -18.00 -3.18 25.37
N ASP A 277 -19.29 -2.93 25.17
CA ASP A 277 -20.13 -3.77 24.32
C ASP A 277 -19.69 -3.63 22.84
N LEU A 278 -19.43 -2.40 22.40
CA LEU A 278 -18.88 -2.14 21.05
C LEU A 278 -17.51 -2.80 20.88
N TRP A 279 -16.64 -2.71 21.90
CA TRP A 279 -15.33 -3.38 21.88
C TRP A 279 -15.46 -4.90 21.78
N MET A 280 -16.36 -5.52 22.57
CA MET A 280 -16.61 -6.96 22.49
C MET A 280 -17.16 -7.37 21.12
N LYS A 281 -18.05 -6.57 20.51
CA LYS A 281 -18.54 -6.79 19.15
C LYS A 281 -17.39 -6.82 18.14
N ILE A 282 -16.46 -5.87 18.20
CA ILE A 282 -15.25 -5.87 17.33
C ILE A 282 -14.45 -7.17 17.51
N ILE A 283 -14.19 -7.58 18.76
CA ILE A 283 -13.41 -8.79 19.06
C ILE A 283 -14.10 -10.04 18.53
N GLU A 284 -15.40 -10.18 18.74
CA GLU A 284 -16.18 -11.35 18.29
C GLU A 284 -16.16 -11.49 16.77
N HIS A 285 -16.32 -10.38 16.04
CA HIS A 285 -16.23 -10.38 14.57
C HIS A 285 -14.80 -10.67 14.10
N ALA A 286 -13.79 -10.04 14.69
CA ALA A 286 -12.39 -10.33 14.36
C ALA A 286 -12.01 -11.79 14.66
N HIS A 287 -12.54 -12.38 15.72
CA HIS A 287 -12.31 -13.80 16.04
C HIS A 287 -12.99 -14.73 15.02
N SER A 288 -14.19 -14.41 14.56
CA SER A 288 -14.98 -15.28 13.66
C SER A 288 -14.54 -15.19 12.20
N SER A 289 -14.14 -14.00 11.73
CA SER A 289 -13.86 -13.72 10.32
C SER A 289 -12.45 -13.19 10.03
N ALA A 290 -11.61 -13.00 11.06
CA ALA A 290 -10.32 -12.31 11.00
C ALA A 290 -10.42 -10.81 10.66
N GLU A 291 -11.61 -10.22 10.65
CA GLU A 291 -11.88 -8.81 10.38
C GLU A 291 -13.01 -8.28 11.28
N PRO A 292 -13.03 -6.98 11.62
CA PRO A 292 -12.13 -5.93 11.17
C PRO A 292 -10.75 -5.98 11.84
N GLY A 293 -9.74 -5.40 11.17
CA GLY A 293 -8.46 -5.04 11.77
C GLY A 293 -8.61 -3.84 12.70
N LEU A 294 -7.58 -3.56 13.52
CA LEU A 294 -7.56 -2.46 14.49
C LEU A 294 -6.39 -1.51 14.19
N LEU A 295 -6.68 -0.23 14.12
CA LEU A 295 -5.71 0.84 13.89
C LEU A 295 -5.80 1.85 15.04
N PHE A 296 -4.77 1.93 15.88
CA PHE A 296 -4.71 2.89 16.99
C PHE A 296 -4.37 4.27 16.46
N TRP A 297 -5.39 4.97 15.94
CA TRP A 297 -5.24 6.13 15.08
C TRP A 297 -4.55 7.31 15.76
N ASP A 298 -4.91 7.62 17.00
CA ASP A 298 -4.29 8.72 17.74
C ASP A 298 -2.80 8.46 18.02
N THR A 299 -2.42 7.21 18.23
CA THR A 299 -1.01 6.81 18.35
C THR A 299 -0.29 6.97 17.01
N MET A 300 -0.91 6.54 15.90
CA MET A 300 -0.32 6.67 14.57
C MET A 300 -0.08 8.13 14.21
N THR A 301 -1.09 8.98 14.36
CA THR A 301 -0.98 10.43 14.06
C THR A 301 0.03 11.13 14.95
N LYS A 302 0.05 10.79 16.25
CA LYS A 302 1.02 11.36 17.21
C LYS A 302 2.48 11.10 16.82
N TYR A 303 2.77 9.93 16.27
CA TYR A 303 4.14 9.55 15.88
C TYR A 303 4.45 9.79 14.39
N HIS A 304 3.49 10.31 13.63
CA HIS A 304 3.72 10.69 12.24
C HIS A 304 4.54 11.99 12.16
N ASN A 305 5.76 11.90 11.65
CA ASN A 305 6.69 13.04 11.63
C ASN A 305 6.25 14.22 10.76
N ALA A 306 5.34 13.99 9.80
CA ALA A 306 4.87 15.01 8.85
C ALA A 306 3.38 15.37 9.06
N GLU A 307 2.76 15.01 10.17
CA GLU A 307 1.34 15.28 10.44
C GLU A 307 0.96 16.77 10.29
N TYR A 308 1.87 17.66 10.63
CA TYR A 308 1.68 19.11 10.54
C TYR A 308 1.55 19.67 9.12
N CYS A 309 1.99 18.95 8.10
CA CYS A 309 1.93 19.40 6.69
C CYS A 309 1.34 18.35 5.74
N SER A 310 1.30 17.10 6.16
CA SER A 310 0.78 15.98 5.36
C SER A 310 0.07 14.99 6.29
N PRO A 311 -1.15 15.32 6.77
CA PRO A 311 -1.84 14.52 7.75
C PRO A 311 -2.20 13.13 7.19
N LEU A 312 -2.18 12.13 8.07
CA LEU A 312 -2.58 10.78 7.75
C LEU A 312 -4.06 10.71 7.36
N VAL A 313 -4.38 9.90 6.36
CA VAL A 313 -5.75 9.68 5.88
C VAL A 313 -6.22 8.26 6.15
N SER A 314 -5.41 7.28 5.82
CA SER A 314 -5.72 5.85 5.99
C SER A 314 -4.43 5.05 6.01
N THR A 315 -4.53 3.74 5.84
CA THR A 315 -3.40 2.85 5.61
C THR A 315 -3.46 2.24 4.22
N ASN A 316 -2.34 1.67 3.78
CA ASN A 316 -2.32 0.78 2.61
C ASN A 316 -3.18 -0.49 2.84
N PRO A 317 -3.40 -1.33 1.81
CA PRO A 317 -4.28 -2.50 1.90
C PRO A 317 -3.95 -3.52 3.00
N CYS A 318 -2.68 -3.62 3.40
CA CYS A 318 -2.23 -4.57 4.42
C CYS A 318 -2.12 -3.96 5.82
N ALA A 319 -2.44 -2.67 5.97
CA ALA A 319 -2.47 -1.91 7.23
C ALA A 319 -1.11 -1.64 7.89
N GLU A 320 0.03 -1.95 7.25
CA GLU A 320 1.36 -1.74 7.81
C GLU A 320 1.93 -0.33 7.59
N GLN A 321 1.34 0.45 6.66
CA GLN A 321 1.80 1.79 6.32
C GLN A 321 0.66 2.80 6.43
N PRO A 322 0.60 3.61 7.50
CA PRO A 322 -0.26 4.79 7.55
C PRO A 322 0.31 5.87 6.62
N LEU A 323 -0.51 6.39 5.74
CA LEU A 323 -0.10 7.33 4.69
C LEU A 323 -1.07 8.51 4.58
N PRO A 324 -0.57 9.68 4.15
CA PRO A 324 -1.41 10.79 3.73
C PRO A 324 -2.07 10.49 2.38
N ASP A 325 -2.96 11.38 1.94
CA ASP A 325 -3.56 11.31 0.62
C ASP A 325 -2.53 11.50 -0.50
N GLY A 326 -2.55 10.59 -1.48
CA GLY A 326 -1.56 10.52 -2.56
C GLY A 326 -0.20 9.96 -2.11
N GLY A 327 -0.12 9.41 -0.90
CA GLY A 327 1.07 8.76 -0.35
C GLY A 327 1.21 7.30 -0.74
#